data_d42161658c0c7563fee4502f025fdefe
#
_entry.id   d42161658c0c7563fee4502f025fdefe
#
_cell.length_a   1.000
_cell.length_b   1.000
_cell.length_c   1.000
_cell.angle_alpha   90.00
_cell.angle_beta   90.00
_cell.angle_gamma   90.00
#
_symmetry.space_group_name_H-M   'P 1'
#
loop_
_entity.id
_entity.type
_entity.pdbx_description
1 polymer ?
#
loop_
_entity_poly.entity_id
_entity_poly.type
_entity_poly.pdbx_seq_one_letter_code
_entity_poly.pdbx_strand_id
1 'polypeptide(L)'
;MILDSINQELLVLKEKKNYRSLPPLIHDGREVILNGQRMLNLSSNDYLGLANDVSLREEFLKTMTPETFLPTSSSSRLLTGNFSDYQALEQQLATMFGAESALIFNSGYHANTGILPAVSNAQTLILADKLVHASLIDGIRLSSAK
;
A
#
# COMPACT_ATOMS: atom_id res chain seq x y z
N MET A 1 -5.08 31.59 11.06
CA MET A 1 -5.69 30.65 12.05
C MET A 1 -5.33 29.19 11.78
N ILE A 2 -5.86 28.51 10.75
CA ILE A 2 -5.51 27.08 10.53
C ILE A 2 -4.04 26.89 10.13
N LEU A 3 -3.52 27.71 9.22
CA LEU A 3 -2.12 27.64 8.78
C LEU A 3 -1.14 27.94 9.93
N ASP A 4 -1.50 28.84 10.82
CA ASP A 4 -0.65 29.17 11.99
C ASP A 4 -0.58 28.00 12.97
N SER A 5 -1.69 27.32 13.21
CA SER A 5 -1.73 26.10 14.02
C SER A 5 -0.88 24.97 13.40
N ILE A 6 -0.99 24.74 12.09
CA ILE A 6 -0.19 23.73 11.38
C ILE A 6 1.32 24.09 11.49
N ASN A 7 1.68 25.34 11.27
CA ASN A 7 3.08 25.77 11.38
C ASN A 7 3.64 25.58 12.80
N GLN A 8 2.85 25.83 13.83
CA GLN A 8 3.26 25.58 15.22
C GLN A 8 3.47 24.08 15.48
N GLU A 9 2.57 23.21 15.00
CA GLU A 9 2.74 21.75 15.11
C GLU A 9 4.00 21.25 14.38
N LEU A 10 4.28 21.79 13.19
CA LEU A 10 5.49 21.45 12.44
C LEU A 10 6.77 21.86 13.19
N LEU A 11 6.76 23.01 13.86
CA LEU A 11 7.88 23.44 14.70
C LEU A 11 8.09 22.47 15.88
N VAL A 12 7.03 22.11 16.57
CA VAL A 12 7.08 21.14 17.69
C VAL A 12 7.61 19.77 17.21
N LEU A 13 7.19 19.31 16.02
CA LEU A 13 7.71 18.07 15.46
C LEU A 13 9.21 18.16 15.15
N LYS A 14 9.69 19.29 14.65
CA LYS A 14 11.12 19.53 14.39
C LYS A 14 11.92 19.56 15.70
N GLU A 15 11.45 20.26 16.71
CA GLU A 15 12.10 20.33 18.04
C GLU A 15 12.19 18.95 18.70
N LYS A 16 11.13 18.13 18.57
CA LYS A 16 11.09 16.75 19.08
C LYS A 16 11.83 15.74 18.20
N LYS A 17 12.46 16.17 17.10
CA LYS A 17 13.10 15.31 16.10
C LYS A 17 12.17 14.23 15.50
N ASN A 18 10.88 14.51 15.48
CA ASN A 18 9.83 13.64 14.92
C ASN A 18 9.33 14.12 13.55
N TYR A 19 9.89 15.21 13.05
CA TYR A 19 9.57 15.71 11.72
C TYR A 19 10.06 14.72 10.66
N ARG A 20 9.14 14.24 9.81
CA ARG A 20 9.44 13.33 8.71
C ARG A 20 9.48 14.11 7.40
N SER A 21 10.50 13.89 6.61
CA SER A 21 10.63 14.43 5.25
C SER A 21 10.74 13.28 4.25
N LEU A 22 10.39 13.56 3.00
CA LEU A 22 10.58 12.63 1.88
C LEU A 22 11.90 13.00 1.20
N PRO A 23 13.00 12.29 1.47
CA PRO A 23 14.28 12.60 0.84
C PRO A 23 14.26 12.23 -0.65
N PRO A 24 14.87 13.03 -1.53
CA PRO A 24 14.99 12.72 -2.95
C PRO A 24 16.06 11.63 -3.15
N LEU A 25 15.64 10.36 -3.06
CA LEU A 25 16.52 9.22 -3.25
C LEU A 25 16.58 8.82 -4.73
N ILE A 26 17.79 8.50 -5.20
CA ILE A 26 17.99 7.81 -6.48
C ILE A 26 18.20 6.34 -6.16
N HIS A 27 17.39 5.47 -6.78
CA HIS A 27 17.50 4.02 -6.62
C HIS A 27 18.46 3.46 -7.67
N ASP A 28 19.40 2.63 -7.23
CA ASP A 28 20.38 1.96 -8.08
C ASP A 28 20.57 0.50 -7.60
N GLY A 29 19.74 -0.38 -8.11
CA GLY A 29 19.71 -1.78 -7.70
C GLY A 29 19.38 -1.93 -6.20
N ARG A 30 20.31 -2.54 -5.46
CA ARG A 30 20.20 -2.71 -4.01
C ARG A 30 20.65 -1.48 -3.20
N GLU A 31 21.08 -0.44 -3.86
CA GLU A 31 21.58 0.78 -3.23
C GLU A 31 20.65 1.97 -3.47
N VAL A 32 20.77 2.96 -2.61
CA VAL A 32 20.16 4.28 -2.78
C VAL A 32 21.25 5.35 -2.67
N ILE A 33 21.06 6.43 -3.41
CA ILE A 33 21.96 7.57 -3.42
C ILE A 33 21.21 8.77 -2.85
N LEU A 34 21.74 9.36 -1.80
CA LEU A 34 21.28 10.61 -1.21
C LEU A 34 22.43 11.60 -1.10
N ASN A 35 22.30 12.78 -1.68
CA ASN A 35 23.32 13.82 -1.68
C ASN A 35 24.71 13.32 -2.14
N GLY A 36 24.72 12.45 -3.14
CA GLY A 36 25.94 11.84 -3.69
C GLY A 36 26.53 10.68 -2.87
N GLN A 37 25.96 10.35 -1.71
CA GLN A 37 26.39 9.20 -0.92
C GLN A 37 25.60 7.95 -1.31
N ARG A 38 26.31 6.87 -1.62
CA ARG A 38 25.74 5.54 -1.87
C ARG A 38 25.57 4.79 -0.55
N MET A 39 24.41 4.19 -0.37
CA MET A 39 24.05 3.44 0.84
C MET A 39 23.30 2.18 0.44
N LEU A 40 23.54 1.08 1.16
CA LEU A 40 22.74 -0.14 0.99
C LEU A 40 21.31 0.10 1.46
N ASN A 41 20.33 -0.23 0.62
CA ASN A 41 18.92 -0.07 0.95
C ASN A 41 18.40 -1.24 1.79
N LEU A 42 18.42 -1.08 3.11
CA LEU A 42 17.86 -2.06 4.05
C LEU A 42 16.38 -1.80 4.38
N SER A 43 15.78 -0.78 3.76
CA SER A 43 14.37 -0.40 3.98
C SER A 43 13.44 -0.83 2.84
N SER A 44 13.97 -1.59 1.87
CA SER A 44 13.19 -2.07 0.73
C SER A 44 12.32 -3.27 1.11
N ASN A 45 11.10 -3.31 0.59
CA ASN A 45 10.24 -4.50 0.59
C ASN A 45 10.40 -5.34 -0.68
N ASP A 46 11.28 -4.95 -1.58
CA ASP A 46 11.59 -5.68 -2.82
C ASP A 46 12.56 -6.85 -2.53
N TYR A 47 12.07 -7.83 -1.78
CA TYR A 47 12.88 -8.98 -1.32
C TYR A 47 13.37 -9.87 -2.47
N LEU A 48 12.67 -9.88 -3.59
CA LEU A 48 13.02 -10.68 -4.78
C LEU A 48 13.78 -9.87 -5.85
N GLY A 49 13.97 -8.56 -5.64
CA GLY A 49 14.68 -7.70 -6.59
C GLY A 49 13.93 -7.41 -7.88
N LEU A 50 12.59 -7.61 -7.90
CA LEU A 50 11.76 -7.50 -9.09
C LEU A 50 11.70 -6.07 -9.66
N ALA A 51 11.89 -5.05 -8.82
CA ALA A 51 11.90 -3.67 -9.27
C ALA A 51 13.00 -3.38 -10.31
N ASN A 52 14.08 -4.17 -10.32
CA ASN A 52 15.21 -4.02 -11.24
C ASN A 52 15.25 -5.10 -12.33
N ASP A 53 14.29 -6.02 -12.37
CA ASP A 53 14.20 -7.03 -13.40
C ASP A 53 13.63 -6.42 -14.69
N VAL A 54 14.55 -6.08 -15.61
CA VAL A 54 14.19 -5.49 -16.90
C VAL A 54 13.48 -6.51 -17.77
N SER A 55 13.91 -7.79 -17.73
CA SER A 55 13.33 -8.85 -18.57
C SER A 55 11.87 -9.12 -18.20
N LEU A 56 11.56 -9.18 -16.91
CA LEU A 56 10.19 -9.31 -16.41
C LEU A 56 9.30 -8.15 -16.88
N ARG A 57 9.82 -6.91 -16.82
CA ARG A 57 9.08 -5.73 -17.28
C ARG A 57 8.84 -5.77 -18.79
N GLU A 58 9.84 -6.16 -19.57
CA GLU A 58 9.71 -6.28 -21.03
C GLU A 58 8.68 -7.37 -21.42
N GLU A 59 8.70 -8.50 -20.74
CA GLU A 59 7.69 -9.55 -20.95
C GLU A 59 6.29 -9.04 -20.63
N PHE A 60 6.13 -8.40 -19.48
CA PHE A 60 4.84 -7.81 -19.09
C PHE A 60 4.34 -6.79 -20.12
N LEU A 61 5.20 -5.87 -20.55
CA LEU A 61 4.81 -4.83 -21.53
C LEU A 61 4.46 -5.43 -22.91
N LYS A 62 5.04 -6.56 -23.31
CA LYS A 62 4.67 -7.25 -24.55
C LYS A 62 3.24 -7.81 -24.54
N THR A 63 2.68 -8.05 -23.35
CA THR A 63 1.29 -8.52 -23.21
C THR A 63 0.27 -7.40 -23.35
N MET A 64 0.71 -6.13 -23.30
CA MET A 64 -0.17 -4.98 -23.38
C MET A 64 -0.33 -4.48 -24.81
N THR A 65 -1.56 -4.23 -25.19
CA THR A 65 -1.92 -3.55 -26.44
C THR A 65 -2.69 -2.27 -26.11
N PRO A 66 -2.84 -1.32 -27.08
CA PRO A 66 -3.68 -0.14 -26.86
C PRO A 66 -5.12 -0.48 -26.46
N GLU A 67 -5.63 -1.64 -26.87
CA GLU A 67 -6.97 -2.12 -26.55
C GLU A 67 -7.08 -2.72 -25.15
N THR A 68 -6.02 -3.34 -24.66
CA THR A 68 -6.00 -4.01 -23.35
C THR A 68 -5.46 -3.11 -22.24
N PHE A 69 -4.66 -2.10 -22.58
CA PHE A 69 -4.14 -1.15 -21.61
C PHE A 69 -5.16 -0.07 -21.26
N LEU A 70 -5.82 -0.21 -20.13
CA LEU A 70 -6.77 0.76 -19.62
C LEU A 70 -6.07 1.69 -18.61
N PRO A 71 -5.88 2.99 -18.94
CA PRO A 71 -5.14 3.91 -18.07
C PRO A 71 -5.95 4.38 -16.85
N THR A 72 -7.22 4.00 -16.77
CA THR A 72 -8.13 4.40 -15.69
C THR A 72 -9.19 3.33 -15.46
N SER A 73 -9.61 3.18 -14.20
CA SER A 73 -10.78 2.36 -13.83
C SER A 73 -12.11 3.07 -14.04
N SER A 74 -12.10 4.33 -14.47
CA SER A 74 -13.29 5.16 -14.76
C SER A 74 -14.23 5.41 -13.58
N SER A 75 -14.37 4.44 -12.65
CA SER A 75 -15.31 4.49 -11.53
C SER A 75 -14.87 3.53 -10.40
N SER A 76 -15.58 3.56 -9.28
CA SER A 76 -15.40 2.55 -8.23
C SER A 76 -15.83 1.17 -8.71
N ARG A 77 -15.22 0.12 -8.15
CA ARG A 77 -15.53 -1.28 -8.46
C ARG A 77 -16.98 -1.64 -8.20
N LEU A 78 -17.60 -1.04 -7.18
CA LEU A 78 -19.00 -1.28 -6.85
C LEU A 78 -19.97 -0.79 -7.94
N LEU A 79 -19.57 0.17 -8.76
CA LEU A 79 -20.36 0.72 -9.85
C LEU A 79 -19.94 0.08 -11.19
N THR A 80 -19.11 0.79 -11.95
CA THR A 80 -18.71 0.39 -13.31
C THR A 80 -17.22 0.14 -13.48
N GLY A 81 -16.42 0.30 -12.41
CA GLY A 81 -14.96 0.18 -12.44
C GLY A 81 -14.41 -1.21 -12.14
N ASN A 82 -15.27 -2.26 -12.08
CA ASN A 82 -14.82 -3.63 -11.85
C ASN A 82 -14.54 -4.33 -13.19
N PHE A 83 -13.42 -4.00 -13.81
CA PHE A 83 -12.99 -4.61 -15.06
C PHE A 83 -12.65 -6.10 -14.89
N SER A 84 -12.68 -6.84 -16.02
CA SER A 84 -12.36 -8.28 -16.07
C SER A 84 -10.99 -8.63 -15.50
N ASP A 85 -10.02 -7.73 -15.61
CA ASP A 85 -8.66 -7.90 -15.11
C ASP A 85 -8.63 -8.08 -13.59
N TYR A 86 -9.51 -7.39 -12.84
CA TYR A 86 -9.66 -7.61 -11.40
C TYR A 86 -10.12 -9.03 -11.10
N GLN A 87 -11.14 -9.51 -11.81
CA GLN A 87 -11.68 -10.86 -11.61
C GLN A 87 -10.66 -11.94 -11.97
N ALA A 88 -9.95 -11.76 -13.08
CA ALA A 88 -8.92 -12.70 -13.52
C ALA A 88 -7.78 -12.79 -12.50
N LEU A 89 -7.29 -11.65 -12.00
CA LEU A 89 -6.23 -11.60 -11.01
C LEU A 89 -6.69 -12.15 -9.65
N GLU A 90 -7.90 -11.82 -9.19
CA GLU A 90 -8.47 -12.36 -7.96
C GLU A 90 -8.63 -13.88 -8.03
N GLN A 91 -9.09 -14.43 -9.15
CA GLN A 91 -9.18 -15.87 -9.35
C GLN A 91 -7.81 -16.55 -9.35
N GLN A 92 -6.82 -15.93 -10.00
CA GLN A 92 -5.45 -16.44 -10.01
C GLN A 92 -4.84 -16.45 -8.61
N LEU A 93 -5.01 -15.37 -7.83
CA LEU A 93 -4.54 -15.29 -6.45
C LEU A 93 -5.25 -16.31 -5.55
N ALA A 94 -6.57 -16.44 -5.66
CA ALA A 94 -7.33 -17.46 -4.92
C ALA A 94 -6.78 -18.87 -5.18
N THR A 95 -6.57 -19.21 -6.45
CA THR A 95 -5.98 -20.49 -6.86
C THR A 95 -4.57 -20.68 -6.30
N MET A 96 -3.73 -19.66 -6.41
CA MET A 96 -2.33 -19.69 -5.98
C MET A 96 -2.20 -19.92 -4.47
N PHE A 97 -3.10 -19.32 -3.68
CA PHE A 97 -3.11 -19.44 -2.22
C PHE A 97 -4.03 -20.53 -1.68
N GLY A 98 -4.71 -21.30 -2.56
CA GLY A 98 -5.64 -22.35 -2.14
C GLY A 98 -6.87 -21.81 -1.37
N ALA A 99 -7.29 -20.58 -1.66
CA ALA A 99 -8.42 -19.91 -1.05
C ALA A 99 -9.67 -20.01 -1.93
N GLU A 100 -10.86 -19.91 -1.32
CA GLU A 100 -12.13 -19.90 -2.08
C GLU A 100 -12.28 -18.64 -2.93
N SER A 101 -11.76 -17.52 -2.46
CA SER A 101 -11.81 -16.22 -3.15
C SER A 101 -10.67 -15.32 -2.71
N ALA A 102 -10.43 -14.28 -3.50
CA ALA A 102 -9.51 -13.19 -3.17
C ALA A 102 -10.17 -11.85 -3.48
N LEU A 103 -9.75 -10.79 -2.79
CA LEU A 103 -10.19 -9.43 -3.04
C LEU A 103 -8.98 -8.50 -3.09
N ILE A 104 -8.83 -7.77 -4.18
CA ILE A 104 -7.74 -6.84 -4.39
C ILE A 104 -8.11 -5.45 -3.88
N PHE A 105 -7.23 -4.86 -3.11
CA PHE A 105 -7.25 -3.47 -2.68
C PHE A 105 -6.10 -2.70 -3.32
N ASN A 106 -6.28 -1.41 -3.56
CA ASN A 106 -5.25 -0.54 -4.12
C ASN A 106 -4.11 -0.21 -3.15
N SER A 107 -4.24 -0.57 -1.87
CA SER A 107 -3.17 -0.49 -0.88
C SER A 107 -3.45 -1.39 0.33
N GLY A 108 -2.39 -1.81 1.04
CA GLY A 108 -2.51 -2.51 2.32
C GLY A 108 -3.21 -1.66 3.39
N TYR A 109 -3.06 -0.32 3.33
CA TYR A 109 -3.78 0.57 4.22
C TYR A 109 -5.30 0.42 4.05
N HIS A 110 -5.80 0.51 2.81
CA HIS A 110 -7.22 0.32 2.52
C HIS A 110 -7.72 -1.09 2.84
N ALA A 111 -6.89 -2.11 2.62
CA ALA A 111 -7.22 -3.48 3.03
C ALA A 111 -7.45 -3.54 4.54
N ASN A 112 -6.52 -3.06 5.35
CA ASN A 112 -6.60 -3.13 6.81
C ASN A 112 -7.74 -2.27 7.39
N THR A 113 -7.97 -1.08 6.83
CA THR A 113 -9.05 -0.18 7.28
C THR A 113 -10.42 -0.62 6.79
N GLY A 114 -10.50 -1.41 5.71
CA GLY A 114 -11.75 -1.96 5.18
C GLY A 114 -12.14 -3.31 5.79
N ILE A 115 -11.18 -4.24 5.91
CA ILE A 115 -11.46 -5.62 6.36
C ILE A 115 -11.86 -5.66 7.83
N LEU A 116 -11.11 -5.00 8.73
CA LEU A 116 -11.36 -5.09 10.16
C LEU A 116 -12.78 -4.66 10.55
N PRO A 117 -13.31 -3.51 10.09
CA PRO A 117 -14.72 -3.17 10.32
C PRO A 117 -15.70 -4.13 9.68
N ALA A 118 -15.38 -4.66 8.49
CA ALA A 118 -16.29 -5.54 7.75
C ALA A 118 -16.49 -6.91 8.40
N VAL A 119 -15.45 -7.46 9.07
CA VAL A 119 -15.49 -8.80 9.69
C VAL A 119 -15.73 -8.76 11.20
N SER A 120 -15.93 -7.58 11.78
CA SER A 120 -16.10 -7.42 13.23
C SER A 120 -17.39 -6.65 13.58
N ASN A 121 -17.85 -6.85 14.80
CA ASN A 121 -19.02 -6.19 15.37
C ASN A 121 -18.80 -5.89 16.86
N ALA A 122 -19.81 -5.35 17.56
CA ALA A 122 -19.71 -4.97 18.96
C ALA A 122 -19.44 -6.13 19.95
N GLN A 123 -19.64 -7.39 19.53
CA GLN A 123 -19.32 -8.59 20.31
C GLN A 123 -17.91 -9.13 20.00
N THR A 124 -17.26 -8.62 18.97
CA THR A 124 -15.91 -9.04 18.58
C THR A 124 -14.86 -8.43 19.52
N LEU A 125 -13.93 -9.27 19.97
CA LEU A 125 -12.74 -8.82 20.69
C LEU A 125 -11.54 -8.89 19.73
N ILE A 126 -10.86 -7.76 19.53
CA ILE A 126 -9.64 -7.69 18.71
C ILE A 126 -8.44 -7.59 19.65
N LEU A 127 -7.57 -8.60 19.62
CA LEU A 127 -6.30 -8.58 20.32
C LEU A 127 -5.20 -8.12 19.36
N ALA A 128 -4.58 -7.00 19.66
CA ALA A 128 -3.53 -6.42 18.84
C ALA A 128 -2.24 -6.25 19.64
N ASP A 129 -1.11 -6.57 19.01
CA ASP A 129 0.20 -6.26 19.56
C ASP A 129 0.41 -4.73 19.63
N LYS A 130 1.24 -4.28 20.58
CA LYS A 130 1.55 -2.86 20.76
C LYS A 130 2.23 -2.22 19.53
N LEU A 131 2.93 -3.02 18.73
CA LEU A 131 3.74 -2.58 17.59
C LEU A 131 3.11 -2.93 16.24
N VAL A 132 1.81 -3.25 16.19
CA VAL A 132 1.13 -3.46 14.92
C VAL A 132 1.21 -2.22 14.02
N HIS A 133 1.14 -2.45 12.71
CA HIS A 133 1.19 -1.38 11.74
C HIS A 133 0.08 -0.34 11.98
N ALA A 134 0.37 0.93 11.76
CA ALA A 134 -0.55 2.04 11.99
C ALA A 134 -1.92 1.87 11.30
N SER A 135 -1.96 1.29 10.10
CA SER A 135 -3.21 1.00 9.39
C SER A 135 -4.10 -0.02 10.09
N LEU A 136 -3.53 -0.98 10.84
CA LEU A 136 -4.31 -1.89 11.68
C LEU A 136 -4.92 -1.15 12.86
N ILE A 137 -4.17 -0.23 13.49
CA ILE A 137 -4.71 0.63 14.55
C ILE A 137 -5.90 1.43 14.03
N ASP A 138 -5.77 2.02 12.83
CA ASP A 138 -6.87 2.79 12.23
C ASP A 138 -8.06 1.90 11.87
N GLY A 139 -7.83 0.69 11.34
CA GLY A 139 -8.88 -0.28 11.09
C GLY A 139 -9.62 -0.73 12.35
N ILE A 140 -8.90 -0.95 13.45
CA ILE A 140 -9.50 -1.25 14.76
C ILE A 140 -10.37 -0.08 15.24
N ARG A 141 -9.88 1.16 15.14
CA ARG A 141 -10.64 2.35 15.53
C ARG A 141 -11.90 2.58 14.71
N LEU A 142 -11.88 2.19 13.43
CA LEU A 142 -13.03 2.25 12.53
C LEU A 142 -14.03 1.13 12.77
N SER A 143 -13.61 0.04 13.42
CA SER A 143 -14.50 -1.07 13.77
C SER A 143 -15.35 -0.74 15.00
N SER A 144 -16.43 -1.48 15.19
CA SER A 144 -17.25 -1.46 16.41
C SER A 144 -16.79 -2.48 17.47
N ALA A 145 -15.67 -3.17 17.20
CA ALA A 145 -15.09 -4.16 18.11
C ALA A 145 -14.51 -3.52 19.39
N LYS A 146 -14.31 -4.37 20.39
CA LYS A 146 -13.68 -3.99 21.69
C LYS A 146 -12.20 -4.32 21.68
#